data_ea1cc7836dbf35c6e6426f9758dce23c
#
_entry.id   ea1cc7836dbf35c6e6426f9758dce23c
#
_cell.length_a   1.000
_cell.length_b   1.000
_cell.length_c   1.000
_cell.angle_alpha   90.00
_cell.angle_beta   90.00
_cell.angle_gamma   90.00
#
_symmetry.space_group_name_H-M   'P 1'
#
loop_
_entity.id
_entity.type
_entity.pdbx_description
1 polymer ?
#
loop_
_entity_poly.entity_id
_entity_poly.type
_entity_poly.pdbx_seq_one_letter_code
_entity_poly.pdbx_strand_id
1 'polypeptide(L)'
;KDPDYLNAHSGSFLRTIKRSADGSNTGDYAKYLDIFSSDKAFVNSFNNAIPMALFLRGTLLTLVVLFPLETLLLWWLPAKIGTVYVVVFFSWFPHVGTSKGRYQDTRFWSHWMPRYINHSMQLHFIHHLHPGIGHYDEPKAIEALRPFLIEKGVPGADEIPEKITFNPLIKT
;
A
#
# COMPACT_ATOMS: atom_id res chain seq x y z
N LYS A 1 -13.04 -5.32 5.15
CA LYS A 1 -13.19 -4.19 4.17
C LYS A 1 -11.82 -3.52 4.07
N ASP A 2 -11.19 -3.68 2.93
CA ASP A 2 -9.87 -3.19 2.66
C ASP A 2 -9.95 -1.71 2.26
N PRO A 3 -9.29 -0.76 2.98
CA PRO A 3 -9.28 0.64 2.62
C PRO A 3 -8.55 0.90 1.30
N ASP A 4 -7.56 0.09 0.94
CA ASP A 4 -6.78 0.23 -0.29
C ASP A 4 -7.63 -0.11 -1.52
N TYR A 5 -8.46 -1.14 -1.42
CA TYR A 5 -9.48 -1.46 -2.43
C TYR A 5 -10.43 -0.27 -2.65
N LEU A 6 -10.88 0.39 -1.57
CA LEU A 6 -11.76 1.56 -1.68
C LEU A 6 -11.08 2.74 -2.37
N ASN A 7 -9.79 2.97 -2.11
CA ASN A 7 -9.03 4.02 -2.78
C ASN A 7 -8.96 3.82 -4.29
N ALA A 8 -8.67 2.60 -4.74
CA ALA A 8 -8.57 2.27 -6.15
C ALA A 8 -9.91 2.36 -6.91
N HIS A 9 -11.03 2.16 -6.19
CA HIS A 9 -12.38 2.14 -6.77
C HIS A 9 -13.19 3.40 -6.49
N SER A 10 -12.61 4.42 -5.83
CA SER A 10 -13.30 5.67 -5.49
C SER A 10 -13.31 6.72 -6.58
N GLY A 11 -12.73 6.44 -7.75
CA GLY A 11 -12.69 7.39 -8.86
C GLY A 11 -11.52 7.17 -9.83
N SER A 12 -11.05 8.24 -10.47
CA SER A 12 -9.93 8.18 -11.40
C SER A 12 -8.57 8.20 -10.66
N PHE A 13 -7.53 7.74 -11.33
CA PHE A 13 -6.14 7.78 -10.85
C PHE A 13 -5.73 9.18 -10.34
N LEU A 14 -6.01 10.22 -11.13
CA LEU A 14 -5.69 11.60 -10.73
C LEU A 14 -6.43 12.05 -9.47
N ARG A 15 -7.68 11.61 -9.29
CA ARG A 15 -8.44 11.90 -8.08
C ARG A 15 -7.82 11.22 -6.86
N THR A 16 -7.36 9.99 -7.01
CA THR A 16 -6.68 9.24 -5.94
C THR A 16 -5.38 9.94 -5.55
N ILE A 17 -4.54 10.36 -6.51
CA ILE A 17 -3.32 11.13 -6.24
C ILE A 17 -3.65 12.43 -5.52
N LYS A 18 -4.63 13.20 -6.01
CA LYS A 18 -5.05 14.47 -5.37
C LYS A 18 -5.46 14.24 -3.91
N ARG A 19 -6.34 13.27 -3.66
CA ARG A 19 -6.80 12.95 -2.30
C ARG A 19 -5.67 12.52 -1.37
N SER A 20 -4.67 11.83 -1.88
CA SER A 20 -3.49 11.44 -1.12
C SER A 20 -2.61 12.64 -0.79
N ALA A 21 -2.42 13.53 -1.75
CA ALA A 21 -1.60 14.73 -1.57
C ALA A 21 -2.22 15.74 -0.61
N ASP A 22 -3.54 15.94 -0.66
CA ASP A 22 -4.27 16.88 0.20
C ASP A 22 -4.74 16.26 1.53
N GLY A 23 -4.60 14.93 1.70
CA GLY A 23 -5.00 14.21 2.91
C GLY A 23 -6.51 13.96 3.02
N SER A 24 -7.29 14.21 1.97
CA SER A 24 -8.75 14.04 1.99
C SER A 24 -9.20 12.56 1.98
N ASN A 25 -8.28 11.62 1.83
CA ASN A 25 -8.52 10.17 1.99
C ASN A 25 -8.62 9.74 3.47
N THR A 26 -8.30 10.60 4.43
CA THR A 26 -8.37 10.29 5.88
C THR A 26 -9.77 9.89 6.34
N GLY A 27 -10.83 10.33 5.66
CA GLY A 27 -12.19 9.90 5.95
C GLY A 27 -12.45 8.40 5.78
N ASP A 28 -11.69 7.73 4.92
CA ASP A 28 -11.79 6.29 4.74
C ASP A 28 -11.12 5.54 5.91
N TYR A 29 -10.03 6.10 6.45
CA TYR A 29 -9.41 5.62 7.69
C TYR A 29 -10.32 5.80 8.91
N ALA A 30 -11.08 6.90 9.00
CA ALA A 30 -12.05 7.08 10.09
C ALA A 30 -13.11 5.98 10.07
N LYS A 31 -13.61 5.59 8.90
CA LYS A 31 -14.53 4.45 8.76
C LYS A 31 -13.88 3.12 9.16
N TYR A 32 -12.60 2.96 8.87
CA TYR A 32 -11.85 1.78 9.30
C TYR A 32 -11.71 1.72 10.82
N LEU A 33 -11.38 2.84 11.45
CA LEU A 33 -11.33 2.96 12.91
C LEU A 33 -12.68 2.65 13.57
N ASP A 34 -13.77 3.10 12.98
CA ASP A 34 -15.14 2.83 13.47
C ASP A 34 -15.46 1.33 13.46
N ILE A 35 -15.05 0.60 12.40
CA ILE A 35 -15.22 -0.85 12.30
C ILE A 35 -14.50 -1.60 13.43
N PHE A 36 -13.32 -1.12 13.85
CA PHE A 36 -12.51 -1.74 14.90
C PHE A 36 -12.72 -1.12 16.28
N SER A 37 -13.66 -0.21 16.43
CA SER A 37 -13.95 0.48 17.70
C SER A 37 -14.36 -0.48 18.84
N SER A 38 -14.90 -1.64 18.53
CA SER A 38 -15.23 -2.70 19.51
C SER A 38 -14.03 -3.55 19.94
N ASP A 39 -12.92 -3.52 19.22
CA ASP A 39 -11.70 -4.25 19.58
C ASP A 39 -10.87 -3.46 20.61
N LYS A 40 -10.91 -3.92 21.87
CA LYS A 40 -10.22 -3.26 22.98
C LYS A 40 -8.69 -3.21 22.79
N ALA A 41 -8.08 -4.23 22.20
CA ALA A 41 -6.64 -4.25 21.96
C ALA A 41 -6.25 -3.20 20.91
N PHE A 42 -7.04 -3.10 19.84
CA PHE A 42 -6.88 -2.07 18.81
C PHE A 42 -7.05 -0.66 19.39
N VAL A 43 -8.14 -0.40 20.14
CA VAL A 43 -8.41 0.90 20.75
C VAL A 43 -7.30 1.30 21.74
N ASN A 44 -6.80 0.37 22.56
CA ASN A 44 -5.70 0.64 23.47
C ASN A 44 -4.39 0.96 22.73
N SER A 45 -4.07 0.20 21.67
CA SER A 45 -2.90 0.47 20.84
C SER A 45 -2.97 1.85 20.20
N PHE A 46 -4.14 2.21 19.68
CA PHE A 46 -4.37 3.53 19.09
C PHE A 46 -4.22 4.66 20.11
N ASN A 47 -4.85 4.51 21.30
CA ASN A 47 -4.76 5.50 22.37
C ASN A 47 -3.33 5.67 22.87
N ASN A 48 -2.56 4.60 22.98
CA ASN A 48 -1.15 4.65 23.37
C ASN A 48 -0.26 5.40 22.35
N ALA A 49 -0.69 5.45 21.08
CA ALA A 49 0.04 6.18 20.05
C ALA A 49 -0.24 7.70 20.05
N ILE A 50 -1.35 8.16 20.68
CA ILE A 50 -1.74 9.57 20.68
C ILE A 50 -0.68 10.50 21.26
N PRO A 51 -0.06 10.24 22.44
CA PRO A 51 0.96 11.13 22.98
C PRO A 51 2.15 11.32 22.04
N MET A 52 2.62 10.23 21.42
CA MET A 52 3.69 10.29 20.43
C MET A 52 3.28 11.09 19.19
N ALA A 53 2.06 10.89 18.70
CA ALA A 53 1.54 11.64 17.55
C ALA A 53 1.44 13.15 17.86
N LEU A 54 1.01 13.53 19.05
CA LEU A 54 0.95 14.92 19.49
C LEU A 54 2.34 15.53 19.63
N PHE A 55 3.28 14.79 20.22
CA PHE A 55 4.69 15.19 20.33
C PHE A 55 5.30 15.45 18.95
N LEU A 56 5.15 14.52 18.01
CA LEU A 56 5.66 14.66 16.65
C LEU A 56 5.03 15.86 15.91
N ARG A 57 3.72 16.07 16.07
CA ARG A 57 3.04 17.23 15.49
C ARG A 57 3.52 18.55 16.09
N GLY A 58 3.69 18.61 17.43
CA GLY A 58 4.23 19.78 18.11
C GLY A 58 5.66 20.11 17.65
N THR A 59 6.53 19.08 17.56
CA THR A 59 7.87 19.23 17.03
C THR A 59 7.86 19.78 15.61
N LEU A 60 7.01 19.21 14.75
CA LEU A 60 6.90 19.66 13.38
C LEU A 60 6.43 21.12 13.27
N LEU A 61 5.43 21.51 14.04
CA LEU A 61 4.97 22.91 14.07
C LEU A 61 6.09 23.85 14.52
N THR A 62 6.87 23.46 15.51
CA THR A 62 8.05 24.22 15.94
C THR A 62 9.08 24.35 14.82
N LEU A 63 9.36 23.27 14.11
CA LEU A 63 10.29 23.31 12.97
C LEU A 63 9.77 24.17 11.81
N VAL A 64 8.47 24.14 11.53
CA VAL A 64 7.86 25.02 10.52
C VAL A 64 8.02 26.49 10.88
N VAL A 65 7.91 26.84 12.17
CA VAL A 65 8.08 28.24 12.61
C VAL A 65 9.54 28.67 12.59
N LEU A 66 10.46 27.82 13.04
CA LEU A 66 11.88 28.16 13.18
C LEU A 66 12.65 28.02 11.85
N PHE A 67 12.31 27.02 11.03
CA PHE A 67 13.01 26.63 9.83
C PHE A 67 12.04 26.31 8.69
N PRO A 68 11.26 27.30 8.19
CA PRO A 68 10.15 27.03 7.26
C PRO A 68 10.61 26.43 5.93
N LEU A 69 11.69 26.91 5.37
CA LEU A 69 12.20 26.43 4.07
C LEU A 69 12.79 25.03 4.16
N GLU A 70 13.60 24.78 5.17
CA GLU A 70 14.22 23.48 5.43
C GLU A 70 13.13 22.44 5.72
N THR A 71 12.13 22.79 6.53
CA THR A 71 11.01 21.91 6.86
C THR A 71 10.20 21.59 5.60
N LEU A 72 9.97 22.57 4.73
CA LEU A 72 9.28 22.36 3.46
C LEU A 72 10.06 21.40 2.55
N LEU A 73 11.35 21.62 2.37
CA LEU A 73 12.15 20.89 1.39
C LEU A 73 12.63 19.53 1.89
N LEU A 74 13.01 19.43 3.18
CA LEU A 74 13.63 18.22 3.73
C LEU A 74 12.64 17.28 4.39
N TRP A 75 11.44 17.74 4.72
CA TRP A 75 10.45 16.93 5.39
C TRP A 75 9.10 16.89 4.68
N TRP A 76 8.44 18.05 4.48
CA TRP A 76 7.08 18.07 3.93
C TRP A 76 7.04 17.56 2.48
N LEU A 77 7.88 18.06 1.61
CA LEU A 77 7.92 17.65 0.19
C LEU A 77 8.27 16.17 0.02
N PRO A 78 9.35 15.63 0.64
CA PRO A 78 9.62 14.20 0.57
C PRO A 78 8.50 13.34 1.15
N ALA A 79 7.88 13.76 2.26
CA ALA A 79 6.74 13.06 2.85
C ALA A 79 5.54 13.01 1.90
N LYS A 80 5.23 14.09 1.18
CA LYS A 80 4.17 14.12 0.17
C LYS A 80 4.47 13.22 -1.03
N ILE A 81 5.69 13.26 -1.52
CA ILE A 81 6.15 12.35 -2.60
C ILE A 81 6.02 10.89 -2.14
N GLY A 82 6.50 10.58 -0.93
CA GLY A 82 6.39 9.25 -0.35
C GLY A 82 4.94 8.79 -0.19
N THR A 83 4.04 9.68 0.26
CA THR A 83 2.60 9.37 0.39
C THR A 83 1.99 9.03 -0.97
N VAL A 84 2.26 9.84 -1.99
CA VAL A 84 1.77 9.56 -3.35
C VAL A 84 2.34 8.24 -3.87
N TYR A 85 3.63 8.00 -3.64
CA TYR A 85 4.28 6.74 -4.00
C TYR A 85 3.58 5.53 -3.37
N VAL A 86 3.37 5.56 -2.04
CA VAL A 86 2.69 4.49 -1.33
C VAL A 86 1.29 4.27 -1.89
N VAL A 87 0.49 5.31 -2.06
CA VAL A 87 -0.88 5.17 -2.58
C VAL A 87 -0.89 4.61 -4.00
N VAL A 88 0.05 4.99 -4.84
CA VAL A 88 0.14 4.47 -6.21
C VAL A 88 0.50 2.98 -6.22
N PHE A 89 1.56 2.60 -5.50
CA PHE A 89 2.12 1.25 -5.59
C PHE A 89 1.46 0.24 -4.66
N PHE A 90 0.95 0.66 -3.50
CA PHE A 90 0.29 -0.23 -2.53
C PHE A 90 -1.23 -0.29 -2.72
N SER A 91 -1.83 0.85 -3.06
CA SER A 91 -3.29 0.97 -3.07
C SER A 91 -3.86 0.93 -4.50
N TRP A 92 -3.32 1.71 -5.42
CA TRP A 92 -3.89 1.81 -6.75
C TRP A 92 -3.57 0.60 -7.65
N PHE A 93 -2.30 0.37 -7.93
CA PHE A 93 -1.91 -0.67 -8.89
C PHE A 93 -2.34 -2.09 -8.51
N PRO A 94 -2.27 -2.52 -7.24
CA PRO A 94 -2.74 -3.84 -6.87
C PRO A 94 -4.25 -4.02 -6.96
N HIS A 95 -5.05 -2.95 -6.88
CA HIS A 95 -6.50 -3.04 -6.74
C HIS A 95 -7.29 -2.50 -7.94
N VAL A 96 -6.69 -1.71 -8.83
CA VAL A 96 -7.42 -1.15 -9.97
C VAL A 96 -7.89 -2.25 -10.92
N GLY A 97 -9.18 -2.20 -11.30
CA GLY A 97 -9.79 -3.17 -12.22
C GLY A 97 -10.07 -4.53 -11.61
N THR A 98 -9.99 -4.66 -10.29
CA THR A 98 -10.30 -5.89 -9.55
C THR A 98 -11.74 -5.89 -9.03
N SER A 99 -12.22 -7.04 -8.53
CA SER A 99 -13.55 -7.24 -7.94
C SER A 99 -13.41 -7.55 -6.45
N LYS A 100 -14.50 -7.43 -5.70
CA LYS A 100 -14.49 -7.87 -4.28
C LYS A 100 -14.42 -9.38 -4.19
N GLY A 101 -13.51 -9.89 -3.37
CA GLY A 101 -13.39 -11.31 -3.07
C GLY A 101 -11.96 -11.68 -2.71
N ARG A 102 -11.80 -12.70 -1.87
CA ARG A 102 -10.51 -13.14 -1.34
C ARG A 102 -9.42 -13.35 -2.39
N TYR A 103 -9.81 -13.75 -3.62
CA TYR A 103 -8.90 -14.03 -4.72
C TYR A 103 -9.04 -13.03 -5.87
N GLN A 104 -9.90 -12.01 -5.71
CA GLN A 104 -10.29 -11.10 -6.78
C GLN A 104 -10.08 -9.63 -6.43
N ASP A 105 -9.79 -9.29 -5.18
CA ASP A 105 -9.66 -7.91 -4.70
C ASP A 105 -8.28 -7.30 -4.92
N THR A 106 -7.31 -8.12 -5.28
CA THR A 106 -5.96 -7.72 -5.69
C THR A 106 -5.54 -8.45 -6.95
N ARG A 107 -4.52 -7.93 -7.62
CA ARG A 107 -3.99 -8.51 -8.85
C ARG A 107 -2.46 -8.53 -8.85
N PHE A 108 -1.89 -9.46 -9.61
CA PHE A 108 -0.54 -9.31 -10.10
C PHE A 108 -0.54 -8.19 -11.16
N TRP A 109 0.42 -7.28 -11.09
CA TRP A 109 0.53 -6.19 -12.05
C TRP A 109 1.98 -5.97 -12.45
N SER A 110 2.17 -5.66 -13.71
CA SER A 110 3.43 -5.23 -14.31
C SER A 110 4.72 -5.82 -13.73
N HIS A 111 5.27 -6.79 -14.41
CA HIS A 111 6.61 -7.33 -14.17
C HIS A 111 7.74 -6.51 -14.85
N TRP A 112 7.39 -5.46 -15.61
CA TRP A 112 8.36 -4.62 -16.31
C TRP A 112 9.11 -3.64 -15.38
N MET A 113 8.53 -3.31 -14.22
CA MET A 113 9.13 -2.40 -13.26
C MET A 113 10.05 -3.16 -12.31
N PRO A 114 11.32 -2.71 -12.13
CA PRO A 114 12.24 -3.34 -11.20
C PRO A 114 11.69 -3.38 -9.77
N ARG A 115 11.86 -4.50 -9.09
CA ARG A 115 11.38 -4.72 -7.73
C ARG A 115 11.92 -3.72 -6.70
N TYR A 116 13.14 -3.19 -6.90
CA TYR A 116 13.71 -2.17 -6.03
C TYR A 116 13.03 -0.81 -6.17
N ILE A 117 12.28 -0.55 -7.26
CA ILE A 117 11.49 0.67 -7.42
C ILE A 117 10.14 0.55 -6.73
N ASN A 118 9.47 -0.57 -6.87
CA ASN A 118 8.12 -0.78 -6.36
C ASN A 118 8.06 -1.66 -5.09
N HIS A 119 9.22 -2.00 -4.53
CA HIS A 119 9.35 -2.85 -3.35
C HIS A 119 8.59 -4.18 -3.46
N SER A 120 8.54 -4.76 -4.66
CA SER A 120 7.77 -5.99 -4.97
C SER A 120 6.26 -5.89 -4.79
N MET A 121 5.69 -4.67 -4.82
CA MET A 121 4.25 -4.48 -4.67
C MET A 121 3.42 -5.08 -5.81
N GLN A 122 4.03 -5.45 -6.93
CA GLN A 122 3.39 -6.31 -7.93
C GLN A 122 2.99 -7.69 -7.38
N LEU A 123 3.59 -8.10 -6.26
CA LEU A 123 3.31 -9.34 -5.54
C LEU A 123 2.37 -9.14 -4.33
N HIS A 124 1.81 -7.95 -4.17
CA HIS A 124 1.03 -7.53 -3.01
C HIS A 124 -0.18 -8.44 -2.71
N PHE A 125 -0.71 -9.12 -3.70
CA PHE A 125 -1.80 -10.08 -3.49
C PHE A 125 -1.41 -11.26 -2.57
N ILE A 126 -0.13 -11.61 -2.46
CA ILE A 126 0.35 -12.60 -1.48
C ILE A 126 0.12 -12.10 -0.06
N HIS A 127 0.38 -10.81 0.19
CA HIS A 127 0.09 -10.19 1.48
C HIS A 127 -1.41 -10.28 1.83
N HIS A 128 -2.30 -10.09 0.87
CA HIS A 128 -3.76 -10.25 1.09
C HIS A 128 -4.16 -11.70 1.37
N LEU A 129 -3.53 -12.68 0.75
CA LEU A 129 -3.80 -14.09 0.99
C LEU A 129 -3.19 -14.60 2.30
N HIS A 130 -1.97 -14.20 2.58
CA HIS A 130 -1.14 -14.68 3.70
C HIS A 130 -0.28 -13.56 4.29
N PRO A 131 -0.85 -12.66 5.12
CA PRO A 131 -0.13 -11.51 5.69
C PRO A 131 1.10 -11.88 6.53
N GLY A 132 1.20 -13.13 6.97
CA GLY A 132 2.34 -13.64 7.73
C GLY A 132 3.58 -13.99 6.88
N ILE A 133 3.46 -13.95 5.55
CA ILE A 133 4.62 -14.17 4.67
C ILE A 133 5.41 -12.87 4.60
N GLY A 134 6.68 -12.94 5.00
CA GLY A 134 7.58 -11.79 4.93
C GLY A 134 7.87 -11.38 3.49
N HIS A 135 8.02 -10.09 3.28
CA HIS A 135 8.25 -9.50 1.95
C HIS A 135 9.39 -10.14 1.14
N TYR A 136 10.45 -10.58 1.83
CA TYR A 136 11.58 -11.27 1.17
C TYR A 136 11.24 -12.69 0.70
N ASP A 137 10.22 -13.33 1.30
CA ASP A 137 9.79 -14.68 0.95
C ASP A 137 8.64 -14.70 -0.06
N GLU A 138 8.01 -13.56 -0.35
CA GLU A 138 6.94 -13.45 -1.34
C GLU A 138 7.29 -14.06 -2.71
N PRO A 139 8.51 -13.89 -3.27
CA PRO A 139 8.87 -14.50 -4.54
C PRO A 139 8.81 -16.02 -4.52
N LYS A 140 9.33 -16.64 -3.45
CA LYS A 140 9.29 -18.10 -3.29
C LYS A 140 7.85 -18.59 -3.08
N ALA A 141 7.06 -17.84 -2.31
CA ALA A 141 5.67 -18.17 -2.09
C ALA A 141 4.87 -18.12 -3.40
N ILE A 142 5.09 -17.12 -4.23
CA ILE A 142 4.45 -16.99 -5.54
C ILE A 142 4.84 -18.12 -6.47
N GLU A 143 6.12 -18.45 -6.58
CA GLU A 143 6.59 -19.58 -7.40
C GLU A 143 5.89 -20.87 -6.99
N ALA A 144 5.80 -21.14 -5.68
CA ALA A 144 5.12 -22.32 -5.14
C ALA A 144 3.60 -22.30 -5.34
N LEU A 145 2.97 -21.15 -5.23
CA LEU A 145 1.51 -20.97 -5.30
C LEU A 145 0.99 -20.72 -6.71
N ARG A 146 1.87 -20.44 -7.69
CA ARG A 146 1.47 -20.06 -9.05
C ARG A 146 0.38 -20.95 -9.67
N PRO A 147 0.45 -22.30 -9.66
CA PRO A 147 -0.59 -23.13 -10.20
C PRO A 147 -1.94 -22.93 -9.51
N PHE A 148 -1.93 -22.81 -8.18
CA PHE A 148 -3.10 -22.56 -7.37
C PHE A 148 -3.72 -21.19 -7.67
N LEU A 149 -2.90 -20.16 -7.83
CA LEU A 149 -3.37 -18.80 -8.12
C LEU A 149 -4.05 -18.72 -9.49
N ILE A 150 -3.51 -19.43 -10.48
CA ILE A 150 -4.12 -19.56 -11.81
C ILE A 150 -5.45 -20.31 -11.70
N GLU A 151 -5.51 -21.43 -10.97
CA GLU A 151 -6.74 -22.17 -10.74
C GLU A 151 -7.83 -21.35 -10.07
N LYS A 152 -7.46 -20.49 -9.11
CA LYS A 152 -8.39 -19.58 -8.42
C LYS A 152 -8.76 -18.34 -9.23
N GLY A 153 -8.17 -18.17 -10.40
CA GLY A 153 -8.43 -17.03 -11.28
C GLY A 153 -8.04 -15.69 -10.67
N VAL A 154 -6.92 -15.65 -9.89
CA VAL A 154 -6.39 -14.39 -9.37
C VAL A 154 -6.03 -13.49 -10.55
N PRO A 155 -6.51 -12.23 -10.58
CA PRO A 155 -6.26 -11.34 -11.70
C PRO A 155 -4.77 -11.16 -12.00
N GLY A 156 -4.35 -11.42 -13.24
CA GLY A 156 -2.96 -11.36 -13.68
C GLY A 156 -2.08 -12.55 -13.26
N ALA A 157 -2.64 -13.61 -12.65
CA ALA A 157 -1.87 -14.78 -12.22
C ALA A 157 -1.21 -15.54 -13.39
N ASP A 158 -1.80 -15.50 -14.55
CA ASP A 158 -1.29 -16.07 -15.80
C ASP A 158 -0.04 -15.32 -16.33
N GLU A 159 0.09 -14.05 -15.96
CA GLU A 159 1.25 -13.21 -16.30
C GLU A 159 2.45 -13.43 -15.34
N ILE A 160 2.26 -14.16 -14.24
CA ILE A 160 3.33 -14.43 -13.27
C ILE A 160 4.41 -15.30 -13.95
N PRO A 161 5.67 -14.83 -14.00
CA PRO A 161 6.75 -15.63 -14.56
C PRO A 161 7.01 -16.89 -13.70
N GLU A 162 7.52 -17.95 -14.29
CA GLU A 162 7.85 -19.18 -13.57
C GLU A 162 8.90 -18.97 -12.48
N LYS A 163 9.81 -18.02 -12.72
CA LYS A 163 10.80 -17.59 -11.73
C LYS A 163 10.74 -16.08 -11.53
N ILE A 164 10.65 -15.68 -10.29
CA ILE A 164 10.66 -14.26 -9.92
C ILE A 164 12.11 -13.82 -9.70
N THR A 165 12.63 -13.02 -10.62
CA THR A 165 13.97 -12.42 -10.50
C THR A 165 13.89 -11.02 -9.93
N PHE A 166 14.95 -10.57 -9.25
CA PHE A 166 15.05 -9.17 -8.78
C PHE A 166 15.24 -8.17 -9.93
N ASN A 167 15.73 -8.64 -11.08
CA ASN A 167 15.93 -7.81 -12.25
C ASN A 167 15.05 -8.31 -13.41
N PRO A 168 13.92 -7.65 -13.70
CA PRO A 168 13.03 -8.04 -14.80
C PRO A 168 13.64 -7.80 -16.18
N LEU A 169 14.79 -7.14 -16.29
CA LEU A 169 15.49 -6.92 -17.55
C LEU A 169 16.36 -8.13 -17.95
N ILE A 170 16.60 -9.06 -17.03
CA ILE A 170 17.27 -10.31 -17.33
C ILE A 170 16.19 -11.35 -17.66
N LYS A 171 15.85 -11.44 -18.94
CA LYS A 171 15.11 -12.61 -19.45
C LYS A 171 16.04 -13.81 -19.36
N THR A 172 15.77 -14.73 -18.44
CA THR A 172 16.36 -16.06 -18.42
C THR A 172 15.65 -16.97 -19.40
#